data_5a8eaa97296749fbbf570670b83e1355
#
_entry.id   5a8eaa97296749fbbf570670b83e1355
#
_cell.length_a   1.000
_cell.length_b   1.000
_cell.length_c   1.000
_cell.angle_alpha   90.00
_cell.angle_beta   90.00
_cell.angle_gamma   90.00
#
_symmetry.space_group_name_H-M   'P 1'
#
loop_
_entity.id
_entity.type
_entity.pdbx_description
1 polymer ?
#
loop_
_entity_poly.entity_id
_entity_poly.type
_entity_poly.pdbx_seq_one_letter_code
_entity_poly.pdbx_strand_id
1 'polypeptide(L)'
;MRNYKTQMEAAKKGIVTPEMETVAKKENMDVNELMPLVAAGQVAIPANVNHTALSAEGIGKGLKTKINVNLGISGDAKNYDIEMQKVDMAIKFGAEAIMDLSNYGKTNTFRKELVAKSPAMIGTVPMYDAIGYLDKDLLEISAQDFLKVVKAHAEEGVDFMTIHAGINRRAIEAFRREGRKMNIVSRGGSLLFAWMMMTGNENPFFEYYDEVLEILREYDVTISLGDALRPGCLADASDAAQISELIELGNLTKRAWEKDVQVMVEGPGHMAMNEIAANMIMEKKICHGAPFYVLGPLVTDIAPGYDHITSAIGGAIAAASGADFLCYVTPAEHLRLPDVDDVKEGIIASKIAAHAADIAKGVKGARDIDDKMAAARHKMDWDEMFEIALDGEKARRFFEQTPPADRHTCSMCGKMCAVRTTNMILEGKEVKFCSEK
;
A
#
# COMPACT_ATOMS: atom_id res chain seq x y z
N MET A 1 -25.10 -18.97 -9.37
CA MET A 1 -24.56 -18.06 -10.40
C MET A 1 -24.53 -16.66 -9.79
N ARG A 2 -23.41 -15.96 -9.85
CA ARG A 2 -23.24 -14.59 -9.33
C ARG A 2 -24.25 -13.68 -10.05
N ASN A 3 -25.13 -12.96 -9.34
CA ASN A 3 -26.18 -12.10 -9.90
C ASN A 3 -25.80 -10.60 -9.86
N TYR A 4 -24.51 -10.33 -9.67
CA TYR A 4 -23.87 -9.02 -9.70
C TYR A 4 -22.53 -9.13 -10.43
N LYS A 5 -21.99 -8.02 -10.91
CA LYS A 5 -20.67 -7.97 -11.57
C LYS A 5 -19.57 -7.56 -10.62
N THR A 6 -19.83 -6.55 -9.76
CA THR A 6 -18.81 -6.01 -8.85
C THR A 6 -19.28 -6.01 -7.39
N GLN A 7 -18.34 -5.91 -6.45
CA GLN A 7 -18.64 -5.76 -5.02
C GLN A 7 -19.51 -4.54 -4.76
N MET A 8 -19.23 -3.42 -5.44
CA MET A 8 -20.03 -2.20 -5.34
C MET A 8 -21.46 -2.40 -5.87
N GLU A 9 -21.64 -3.06 -7.00
CA GLU A 9 -22.97 -3.39 -7.52
C GLU A 9 -23.75 -4.28 -6.56
N ALA A 10 -23.11 -5.30 -5.99
CA ALA A 10 -23.70 -6.16 -4.98
C ALA A 10 -24.16 -5.36 -3.75
N ALA A 11 -23.28 -4.50 -3.22
CA ALA A 11 -23.59 -3.66 -2.05
C ALA A 11 -24.76 -2.70 -2.34
N LYS A 12 -24.78 -2.04 -3.50
CA LYS A 12 -25.90 -1.17 -3.92
C LYS A 12 -27.24 -1.93 -4.05
N LYS A 13 -27.20 -3.23 -4.37
CA LYS A 13 -28.36 -4.11 -4.44
C LYS A 13 -28.74 -4.73 -3.10
N GLY A 14 -28.01 -4.44 -2.02
CA GLY A 14 -28.22 -5.06 -0.70
C GLY A 14 -27.81 -6.53 -0.65
N ILE A 15 -26.90 -6.98 -1.50
CA ILE A 15 -26.39 -8.34 -1.56
C ILE A 15 -25.08 -8.40 -0.79
N VAL A 16 -25.03 -9.19 0.27
CA VAL A 16 -23.80 -9.54 0.98
C VAL A 16 -23.03 -10.59 0.18
N THR A 17 -21.76 -10.31 -0.09
CA THR A 17 -20.88 -11.24 -0.83
C THR A 17 -19.99 -12.01 0.13
N PRO A 18 -19.42 -13.17 -0.27
CA PRO A 18 -18.44 -13.90 0.53
C PRO A 18 -17.20 -13.07 0.87
N GLU A 19 -16.81 -12.16 -0.05
CA GLU A 19 -15.70 -11.24 0.15
C GLU A 19 -16.03 -10.21 1.25
N MET A 20 -17.25 -9.66 1.28
CA MET A 20 -17.69 -8.76 2.35
C MET A 20 -17.73 -9.47 3.70
N GLU A 21 -18.20 -10.72 3.77
CA GLU A 21 -18.19 -11.52 5.02
C GLU A 21 -16.76 -11.75 5.51
N THR A 22 -15.84 -12.06 4.60
CA THR A 22 -14.42 -12.26 4.91
C THR A 22 -13.79 -10.98 5.48
N VAL A 23 -14.02 -9.85 4.82
CA VAL A 23 -13.52 -8.53 5.28
C VAL A 23 -14.12 -8.17 6.63
N ALA A 24 -15.44 -8.28 6.80
CA ALA A 24 -16.12 -7.96 8.05
C ALA A 24 -15.56 -8.77 9.24
N LYS A 25 -15.29 -10.06 9.01
CA LYS A 25 -14.64 -10.93 10.02
C LYS A 25 -13.22 -10.48 10.36
N LYS A 26 -12.38 -10.16 9.37
CA LYS A 26 -10.99 -9.70 9.57
C LYS A 26 -10.93 -8.36 10.31
N GLU A 27 -11.89 -7.48 10.04
CA GLU A 27 -11.97 -6.14 10.62
C GLU A 27 -12.75 -6.10 11.95
N ASN A 28 -13.28 -7.23 12.42
CA ASN A 28 -14.13 -7.28 13.61
C ASN A 28 -15.30 -6.26 13.54
N MET A 29 -15.91 -6.15 12.36
CA MET A 29 -17.00 -5.25 12.00
C MET A 29 -18.24 -6.05 11.59
N ASP A 30 -19.45 -5.49 11.81
CA ASP A 30 -20.68 -6.09 11.26
C ASP A 30 -20.72 -5.88 9.73
N VAL A 31 -21.05 -6.93 8.99
CA VAL A 31 -21.21 -6.85 7.54
C VAL A 31 -22.28 -5.84 7.12
N ASN A 32 -23.28 -5.61 7.96
CA ASN A 32 -24.33 -4.60 7.75
C ASN A 32 -23.80 -3.16 7.93
N GLU A 33 -22.69 -2.97 8.66
CA GLU A 33 -21.97 -1.69 8.73
C GLU A 33 -21.02 -1.52 7.55
N LEU A 34 -20.39 -2.61 7.07
CA LEU A 34 -19.45 -2.62 5.96
C LEU A 34 -20.14 -2.36 4.62
N MET A 35 -21.24 -3.07 4.33
CA MET A 35 -21.92 -3.03 3.04
C MET A 35 -22.33 -1.61 2.59
N PRO A 36 -22.90 -0.72 3.44
CA PRO A 36 -23.18 0.65 3.06
C PRO A 36 -21.94 1.47 2.68
N LEU A 37 -20.77 1.20 3.30
CA LEU A 37 -19.52 1.87 2.98
C LEU A 37 -19.01 1.43 1.60
N VAL A 38 -19.14 0.16 1.25
CA VAL A 38 -18.82 -0.36 -0.09
C VAL A 38 -19.78 0.24 -1.13
N ALA A 39 -21.07 0.28 -0.85
CA ALA A 39 -22.07 0.87 -1.74
C ALA A 39 -21.83 2.36 -2.02
N ALA A 40 -21.33 3.09 -1.00
CA ALA A 40 -20.98 4.51 -1.10
C ALA A 40 -19.59 4.78 -1.68
N GLY A 41 -18.79 3.73 -1.99
CA GLY A 41 -17.42 3.85 -2.49
C GLY A 41 -16.39 4.29 -1.44
N GLN A 42 -16.76 4.33 -0.15
CA GLN A 42 -15.86 4.68 0.95
C GLN A 42 -14.99 3.52 1.44
N VAL A 43 -15.33 2.31 1.00
CA VAL A 43 -14.52 1.09 1.15
C VAL A 43 -14.47 0.40 -0.21
N ALA A 44 -13.28 -0.05 -0.60
CA ALA A 44 -13.06 -0.92 -1.74
C ALA A 44 -12.64 -2.31 -1.25
N ILE A 45 -13.14 -3.35 -1.93
CA ILE A 45 -12.76 -4.74 -1.74
C ILE A 45 -12.23 -5.24 -3.09
N PRO A 46 -10.93 -5.06 -3.40
CA PRO A 46 -10.35 -5.56 -4.64
C PRO A 46 -10.41 -7.09 -4.68
N ALA A 47 -11.18 -7.65 -5.62
CA ALA A 47 -11.43 -9.08 -5.68
C ALA A 47 -11.82 -9.51 -7.10
N ASN A 48 -10.83 -9.72 -7.94
CA ASN A 48 -11.05 -10.20 -9.31
C ASN A 48 -11.71 -11.58 -9.31
N VAL A 49 -12.70 -11.76 -10.17
CA VAL A 49 -13.46 -13.01 -10.30
C VAL A 49 -12.59 -14.22 -10.66
N ASN A 50 -11.40 -14.00 -11.23
CA ASN A 50 -10.45 -15.03 -11.63
C ASN A 50 -9.38 -15.30 -10.55
N HIS A 51 -9.30 -14.50 -9.46
CA HIS A 51 -8.35 -14.70 -8.38
C HIS A 51 -8.91 -15.64 -7.30
N THR A 52 -8.81 -16.94 -7.52
CA THR A 52 -9.43 -17.95 -6.65
C THR A 52 -8.67 -18.20 -5.33
N ALA A 53 -7.40 -17.82 -5.25
CA ALA A 53 -6.58 -17.97 -4.03
C ALA A 53 -6.77 -16.80 -3.04
N LEU A 54 -7.44 -15.72 -3.45
CA LEU A 54 -7.60 -14.49 -2.69
C LEU A 54 -8.27 -14.72 -1.34
N SER A 55 -7.68 -14.17 -0.29
CA SER A 55 -8.31 -13.92 1.00
C SER A 55 -8.66 -12.45 1.09
N ALA A 56 -9.88 -12.07 0.70
CA ALA A 56 -10.28 -10.69 0.48
C ALA A 56 -9.94 -9.74 1.64
N GLU A 57 -9.48 -8.55 1.30
CA GLU A 57 -9.21 -7.43 2.19
C GLU A 57 -10.06 -6.22 1.81
N GLY A 58 -10.42 -5.42 2.80
CA GLY A 58 -11.09 -4.14 2.59
C GLY A 58 -10.13 -2.97 2.82
N ILE A 59 -10.24 -1.94 1.99
CA ILE A 59 -9.43 -0.71 2.09
C ILE A 59 -10.40 0.45 2.21
N GLY A 60 -10.29 1.27 3.26
CA GLY A 60 -11.10 2.47 3.41
C GLY A 60 -11.60 2.74 4.83
N LYS A 61 -12.66 3.51 4.90
CA LYS A 61 -13.20 4.12 6.11
C LYS A 61 -13.56 3.09 7.19
N GLY A 62 -13.01 3.28 8.38
CA GLY A 62 -13.33 2.47 9.56
C GLY A 62 -12.57 1.16 9.65
N LEU A 63 -11.75 0.83 8.65
CA LEU A 63 -10.95 -0.38 8.60
C LEU A 63 -9.51 -0.11 9.05
N LYS A 64 -8.77 -1.19 9.35
CA LYS A 64 -7.33 -1.12 9.58
C LYS A 64 -6.62 -0.60 8.34
N THR A 65 -5.55 0.15 8.54
CA THR A 65 -4.65 0.57 7.47
C THR A 65 -3.95 -0.63 6.86
N LYS A 66 -4.02 -0.76 5.53
CA LYS A 66 -3.38 -1.85 4.77
C LYS A 66 -2.02 -1.43 4.26
N ILE A 67 -1.17 -2.40 3.94
CA ILE A 67 0.09 -2.15 3.26
C ILE A 67 0.17 -2.88 1.92
N ASN A 68 0.84 -2.26 0.96
CA ASN A 68 1.17 -2.85 -0.33
C ASN A 68 2.68 -3.04 -0.47
N VAL A 69 3.08 -4.18 -1.01
CA VAL A 69 4.48 -4.54 -1.31
C VAL A 69 4.69 -4.50 -2.81
N ASN A 70 5.60 -3.66 -3.27
CA ASN A 70 6.01 -3.59 -4.67
C ASN A 70 7.17 -4.56 -4.93
N LEU A 71 7.08 -5.31 -6.02
CA LEU A 71 8.14 -6.17 -6.50
C LEU A 71 8.09 -6.23 -8.04
N GLY A 72 9.01 -6.94 -8.66
CA GLY A 72 9.02 -7.09 -10.11
C GLY A 72 10.43 -6.94 -10.70
N ILE A 73 10.60 -7.44 -11.92
CA ILE A 73 11.86 -7.41 -12.64
C ILE A 73 11.98 -6.19 -13.54
N SER A 74 13.23 -5.80 -13.81
CA SER A 74 13.60 -4.78 -14.79
C SER A 74 14.60 -5.32 -15.81
N GLY A 75 14.93 -4.51 -16.83
CA GLY A 75 15.95 -4.87 -17.81
C GLY A 75 17.31 -5.24 -17.21
N ASP A 76 17.66 -4.66 -16.06
CA ASP A 76 18.93 -4.86 -15.36
C ASP A 76 18.88 -5.93 -14.27
N ALA A 77 17.68 -6.36 -13.82
CA ALA A 77 17.49 -7.36 -12.77
C ALA A 77 16.37 -8.33 -13.16
N LYS A 78 16.75 -9.51 -13.70
CA LYS A 78 15.85 -10.44 -14.42
C LYS A 78 15.71 -11.80 -13.72
N ASN A 79 15.58 -11.82 -12.40
CA ASN A 79 15.52 -13.08 -11.66
C ASN A 79 14.15 -13.28 -11.00
N TYR A 80 13.28 -14.03 -11.67
CA TYR A 80 11.93 -14.35 -11.15
C TYR A 80 11.97 -15.23 -9.88
N ASP A 81 13.00 -16.09 -9.69
CA ASP A 81 13.11 -16.90 -8.47
C ASP A 81 13.31 -16.03 -7.23
N ILE A 82 14.07 -14.93 -7.37
CA ILE A 82 14.22 -13.94 -6.29
C ILE A 82 12.92 -13.20 -6.06
N GLU A 83 12.19 -12.82 -7.12
CA GLU A 83 10.89 -12.16 -6.98
C GLU A 83 9.87 -13.07 -6.27
N MET A 84 9.86 -14.37 -6.56
CA MET A 84 9.02 -15.33 -5.84
C MET A 84 9.40 -15.48 -4.36
N GLN A 85 10.69 -15.39 -4.01
CA GLN A 85 11.13 -15.34 -2.60
C GLN A 85 10.63 -14.06 -1.89
N LYS A 86 10.60 -12.93 -2.60
CA LYS A 86 10.00 -11.69 -2.08
C LYS A 86 8.49 -11.83 -1.87
N VAL A 87 7.79 -12.52 -2.76
CA VAL A 87 6.36 -12.87 -2.58
C VAL A 87 6.17 -13.71 -1.31
N ASP A 88 6.99 -14.74 -1.10
CA ASP A 88 6.92 -15.57 0.11
C ASP A 88 7.19 -14.75 1.37
N MET A 89 8.14 -13.82 1.31
CA MET A 89 8.42 -12.89 2.39
C MET A 89 7.22 -11.95 2.67
N ALA A 90 6.61 -11.39 1.63
CA ALA A 90 5.44 -10.52 1.77
C ALA A 90 4.26 -11.26 2.41
N ILE A 91 3.97 -12.48 1.98
CA ILE A 91 2.92 -13.34 2.55
C ILE A 91 3.25 -13.70 4.01
N LYS A 92 4.49 -14.12 4.30
CA LYS A 92 4.95 -14.47 5.66
C LYS A 92 4.75 -13.33 6.66
N PHE A 93 5.03 -12.09 6.25
CA PHE A 93 4.87 -10.91 7.08
C PHE A 93 3.50 -10.22 6.95
N GLY A 94 2.55 -10.88 6.28
CA GLY A 94 1.14 -10.48 6.26
C GLY A 94 0.88 -9.20 5.47
N ALA A 95 1.55 -8.99 4.34
CA ALA A 95 1.18 -7.92 3.41
C ALA A 95 -0.23 -8.18 2.87
N GLU A 96 -1.08 -7.17 2.86
CA GLU A 96 -2.44 -7.27 2.36
C GLU A 96 -2.53 -7.18 0.84
N ALA A 97 -1.50 -6.57 0.21
CA ALA A 97 -1.40 -6.48 -1.24
C ALA A 97 0.04 -6.64 -1.73
N ILE A 98 0.17 -7.14 -2.95
CA ILE A 98 1.43 -7.26 -3.67
C ILE A 98 1.23 -6.69 -5.08
N MET A 99 2.06 -5.72 -5.48
CA MET A 99 2.04 -5.20 -6.84
C MET A 99 3.21 -5.74 -7.65
N ASP A 100 2.89 -6.33 -8.80
CA ASP A 100 3.86 -6.67 -9.84
C ASP A 100 4.13 -5.44 -10.71
N LEU A 101 5.30 -4.83 -10.53
CA LEU A 101 5.80 -3.68 -11.28
C LEU A 101 6.80 -4.07 -12.37
N SER A 102 6.81 -5.33 -12.78
CA SER A 102 7.67 -5.83 -13.85
C SER A 102 7.48 -5.03 -15.14
N ASN A 103 8.59 -4.69 -15.77
CA ASN A 103 8.59 -3.88 -16.99
C ASN A 103 9.50 -4.45 -18.09
N TYR A 104 9.92 -5.70 -17.98
CA TYR A 104 10.83 -6.33 -18.91
C TYR A 104 10.33 -7.73 -19.34
N GLY A 105 10.33 -7.95 -20.65
CA GLY A 105 9.99 -9.24 -21.23
C GLY A 105 8.50 -9.59 -21.12
N LYS A 106 8.22 -10.89 -21.16
CA LYS A 106 6.84 -11.42 -21.04
C LYS A 106 6.50 -11.65 -19.57
N THR A 107 5.82 -10.70 -18.97
CA THR A 107 5.48 -10.68 -17.53
C THR A 107 4.32 -11.60 -17.17
N ASN A 108 3.50 -11.99 -18.13
CA ASN A 108 2.26 -12.75 -17.94
C ASN A 108 2.45 -14.10 -17.22
N THR A 109 3.59 -14.79 -17.40
CA THR A 109 3.85 -16.06 -16.72
C THR A 109 4.02 -15.85 -15.22
N PHE A 110 4.84 -14.88 -14.84
CA PHE A 110 5.06 -14.54 -13.43
C PHE A 110 3.76 -14.05 -12.77
N ARG A 111 3.02 -13.17 -13.43
CA ARG A 111 1.75 -12.64 -12.92
C ARG A 111 0.71 -13.73 -12.67
N LYS A 112 0.55 -14.69 -13.60
CA LYS A 112 -0.35 -15.83 -13.41
C LYS A 112 0.07 -16.73 -12.23
N GLU A 113 1.36 -16.97 -12.06
CA GLU A 113 1.88 -17.73 -10.93
C GLU A 113 1.65 -16.97 -9.61
N LEU A 114 1.90 -15.66 -9.60
CA LEU A 114 1.65 -14.78 -8.46
C LEU A 114 0.17 -14.82 -8.04
N VAL A 115 -0.77 -14.62 -8.97
CA VAL A 115 -2.22 -14.70 -8.72
C VAL A 115 -2.63 -16.08 -8.21
N ALA A 116 -2.10 -17.15 -8.79
CA ALA A 116 -2.45 -18.51 -8.38
C ALA A 116 -1.96 -18.87 -6.96
N LYS A 117 -0.87 -18.26 -6.51
CA LYS A 117 -0.21 -18.56 -5.22
C LYS A 117 -0.66 -17.65 -4.08
N SER A 118 -0.90 -16.37 -4.37
CA SER A 118 -1.02 -15.34 -3.34
C SER A 118 -2.42 -15.29 -2.72
N PRO A 119 -2.55 -15.29 -1.39
CA PRO A 119 -3.79 -14.93 -0.72
C PRO A 119 -3.97 -13.41 -0.58
N ALA A 120 -2.94 -12.60 -0.85
CA ALA A 120 -2.99 -11.15 -0.84
C ALA A 120 -3.55 -10.62 -2.16
N MET A 121 -4.13 -9.43 -2.15
CA MET A 121 -4.58 -8.73 -3.35
C MET A 121 -3.42 -8.50 -4.31
N ILE A 122 -3.63 -8.72 -5.61
CA ILE A 122 -2.62 -8.48 -6.64
C ILE A 122 -2.92 -7.21 -7.41
N GLY A 123 -1.93 -6.31 -7.42
CA GLY A 123 -1.97 -5.06 -8.17
C GLY A 123 -0.98 -5.04 -9.32
N THR A 124 -1.28 -4.24 -10.34
CA THR A 124 -0.36 -3.99 -11.46
C THR A 124 -0.49 -2.56 -11.99
N VAL A 125 0.49 -2.16 -12.82
CA VAL A 125 0.46 -0.91 -13.59
C VAL A 125 0.53 -1.25 -15.07
N PRO A 126 -0.59 -1.40 -15.77
CA PRO A 126 -0.62 -1.82 -17.18
C PRO A 126 0.28 -0.99 -18.09
N MET A 127 0.45 0.30 -17.81
CA MET A 127 1.35 1.18 -18.56
C MET A 127 2.82 0.71 -18.54
N TYR A 128 3.28 0.09 -17.45
CA TYR A 128 4.66 -0.41 -17.35
C TYR A 128 4.89 -1.63 -18.26
N ASP A 129 3.87 -2.47 -18.38
CA ASP A 129 3.92 -3.70 -19.16
C ASP A 129 3.67 -3.47 -20.65
N ALA A 130 3.01 -2.37 -21.02
CA ALA A 130 2.56 -2.15 -22.40
C ALA A 130 3.69 -2.25 -23.44
N ILE A 131 4.87 -1.69 -23.15
CA ILE A 131 6.02 -1.71 -24.06
C ILE A 131 6.54 -3.15 -24.21
N GLY A 132 6.78 -3.85 -23.10
CA GLY A 132 7.31 -5.21 -23.10
C GLY A 132 6.31 -6.26 -23.59
N TYR A 133 5.04 -6.14 -23.21
CA TYR A 133 3.97 -7.06 -23.58
C TYR A 133 3.64 -7.00 -25.07
N LEU A 134 3.62 -5.79 -25.63
CA LEU A 134 3.28 -5.58 -27.05
C LEU A 134 4.48 -5.69 -27.99
N ASP A 135 5.70 -5.67 -27.45
CA ASP A 135 6.97 -5.62 -28.21
C ASP A 135 6.97 -4.46 -29.22
N LYS A 136 6.52 -3.28 -28.75
CA LYS A 136 6.41 -2.05 -29.51
C LYS A 136 7.13 -0.91 -28.83
N ASP A 137 7.71 0.00 -29.63
CA ASP A 137 8.20 1.27 -29.08
C ASP A 137 7.01 2.13 -28.59
N LEU A 138 7.24 2.97 -27.58
CA LEU A 138 6.20 3.79 -26.94
C LEU A 138 5.36 4.59 -27.96
N LEU A 139 5.97 5.11 -29.00
CA LEU A 139 5.29 5.89 -30.04
C LEU A 139 4.47 5.07 -31.02
N GLU A 140 4.69 3.77 -31.08
CA GLU A 140 3.95 2.83 -31.93
C GLU A 140 2.73 2.26 -31.21
N ILE A 141 2.62 2.49 -29.89
CA ILE A 141 1.50 2.03 -29.09
C ILE A 141 0.31 2.95 -29.31
N SER A 142 -0.79 2.40 -29.83
CA SER A 142 -2.06 3.11 -29.97
C SER A 142 -2.85 3.13 -28.65
N ALA A 143 -3.84 4.03 -28.54
CA ALA A 143 -4.77 4.03 -27.41
C ALA A 143 -5.44 2.66 -27.20
N GLN A 144 -5.84 2.00 -28.27
CA GLN A 144 -6.45 0.67 -28.22
C GLN A 144 -5.48 -0.42 -27.77
N ASP A 145 -4.18 -0.26 -28.01
CA ASP A 145 -3.18 -1.20 -27.52
C ASP A 145 -3.04 -1.12 -25.98
N PHE A 146 -3.12 0.08 -25.39
CA PHE A 146 -3.16 0.22 -23.92
C PHE A 146 -4.38 -0.48 -23.32
N LEU A 147 -5.56 -0.36 -23.93
CA LEU A 147 -6.78 -1.04 -23.48
C LEU A 147 -6.65 -2.57 -23.55
N LYS A 148 -5.97 -3.12 -24.57
CA LYS A 148 -5.69 -4.56 -24.64
C LYS A 148 -4.84 -5.05 -23.49
N VAL A 149 -3.85 -4.27 -23.03
CA VAL A 149 -3.03 -4.62 -21.89
C VAL A 149 -3.84 -4.59 -20.59
N VAL A 150 -4.68 -3.57 -20.39
CA VAL A 150 -5.61 -3.52 -19.25
C VAL A 150 -6.49 -4.78 -19.23
N LYS A 151 -7.06 -5.15 -20.36
CA LYS A 151 -7.90 -6.35 -20.48
C LYS A 151 -7.13 -7.63 -20.18
N ALA A 152 -5.91 -7.77 -20.70
CA ALA A 152 -5.08 -8.95 -20.45
C ALA A 152 -4.78 -9.12 -18.93
N HIS A 153 -4.45 -8.03 -18.21
CA HIS A 153 -4.24 -8.08 -16.76
C HIS A 153 -5.51 -8.44 -16.00
N ALA A 154 -6.67 -7.92 -16.42
CA ALA A 154 -7.97 -8.27 -15.82
C ALA A 154 -8.30 -9.76 -16.01
N GLU A 155 -8.08 -10.31 -17.20
CA GLU A 155 -8.27 -11.74 -17.53
C GLU A 155 -7.32 -12.65 -16.71
N GLU A 156 -6.13 -12.18 -16.41
CA GLU A 156 -5.12 -12.91 -15.63
C GLU A 156 -5.38 -12.89 -14.12
N GLY A 157 -6.41 -12.20 -13.63
CA GLY A 157 -6.85 -12.25 -12.24
C GLY A 157 -6.28 -11.14 -11.35
N VAL A 158 -5.81 -10.04 -11.92
CA VAL A 158 -5.33 -8.87 -11.16
C VAL A 158 -6.52 -8.19 -10.45
N ASP A 159 -6.40 -7.94 -9.14
CA ASP A 159 -7.49 -7.42 -8.29
C ASP A 159 -7.64 -5.90 -8.40
N PHE A 160 -6.53 -5.18 -8.58
CA PHE A 160 -6.55 -3.73 -8.79
C PHE A 160 -5.47 -3.28 -9.77
N MET A 161 -5.74 -2.19 -10.45
CA MET A 161 -4.80 -1.65 -11.45
C MET A 161 -4.59 -0.16 -11.25
N THR A 162 -3.32 0.25 -11.20
CA THR A 162 -2.98 1.67 -11.23
C THR A 162 -3.11 2.21 -12.65
N ILE A 163 -4.04 3.13 -12.81
CA ILE A 163 -4.34 3.79 -14.08
C ILE A 163 -4.17 5.30 -13.92
N HIS A 164 -3.14 5.86 -14.54
CA HIS A 164 -2.82 7.29 -14.47
C HIS A 164 -3.72 8.11 -15.40
N ALA A 165 -5.04 8.09 -15.14
CA ALA A 165 -6.01 8.81 -15.97
C ALA A 165 -6.08 10.32 -15.64
N GLY A 166 -5.57 10.77 -14.50
CA GLY A 166 -5.63 12.17 -14.06
C GLY A 166 -4.70 13.12 -14.81
N ILE A 167 -3.59 12.63 -15.37
CA ILE A 167 -2.66 13.43 -16.16
C ILE A 167 -3.24 13.68 -17.56
N ASN A 168 -3.99 14.78 -17.71
CA ASN A 168 -4.53 15.26 -18.96
C ASN A 168 -3.82 16.55 -19.41
N ARG A 169 -4.21 17.12 -20.56
CA ARG A 169 -3.58 18.36 -21.07
C ARG A 169 -3.66 19.52 -20.09
N ARG A 170 -4.75 19.63 -19.31
CA ARG A 170 -4.93 20.67 -18.29
C ARG A 170 -3.92 20.51 -17.15
N ALA A 171 -3.75 19.28 -16.65
CA ALA A 171 -2.77 18.96 -15.62
C ALA A 171 -1.33 19.21 -16.09
N ILE A 172 -1.03 18.88 -17.36
CA ILE A 172 0.27 19.18 -17.99
C ILE A 172 0.52 20.69 -18.10
N GLU A 173 -0.49 21.50 -18.39
CA GLU A 173 -0.32 22.97 -18.39
C GLU A 173 0.02 23.50 -17.00
N ALA A 174 -0.66 23.02 -15.95
CA ALA A 174 -0.32 23.36 -14.57
C ALA A 174 1.12 22.97 -14.24
N PHE A 175 1.51 21.72 -14.55
CA PHE A 175 2.88 21.22 -14.35
C PHE A 175 3.94 22.09 -15.05
N ARG A 176 3.70 22.49 -16.30
CA ARG A 176 4.66 23.32 -17.05
C ARG A 176 4.84 24.73 -16.46
N ARG A 177 3.81 25.25 -15.80
CA ARG A 177 3.87 26.60 -15.15
C ARG A 177 4.60 26.57 -13.83
N GLU A 178 4.55 25.46 -13.10
CA GLU A 178 5.16 25.35 -11.76
C GLU A 178 6.69 25.32 -11.80
N GLY A 179 7.31 24.71 -12.80
CA GLY A 179 8.77 24.61 -12.87
C GLY A 179 9.36 23.76 -11.76
N ARG A 180 8.83 22.55 -11.56
CA ARG A 180 9.23 21.59 -10.53
C ARG A 180 10.73 21.28 -10.55
N LYS A 181 11.29 21.01 -9.37
CA LYS A 181 12.69 20.58 -9.21
C LYS A 181 12.92 19.15 -9.71
N MET A 182 12.00 18.24 -9.42
CA MET A 182 12.11 16.82 -9.79
C MET A 182 11.25 16.43 -10.99
N ASN A 183 10.54 17.38 -11.60
CA ASN A 183 9.64 17.12 -12.73
C ASN A 183 8.58 16.04 -12.41
N ILE A 184 8.42 15.02 -13.26
CA ILE A 184 7.49 13.91 -13.11
C ILE A 184 8.28 12.67 -12.69
N VAL A 185 8.11 12.22 -11.44
CA VAL A 185 8.82 11.08 -10.87
C VAL A 185 8.04 9.77 -10.96
N SER A 186 6.73 9.85 -11.22
CA SER A 186 5.92 8.68 -11.53
C SER A 186 6.35 8.06 -12.86
N ARG A 187 6.76 6.79 -12.87
CA ARG A 187 7.14 6.10 -14.10
C ARG A 187 5.98 6.07 -15.10
N GLY A 188 4.78 5.69 -14.66
CA GLY A 188 3.59 5.69 -15.52
C GLY A 188 3.20 7.08 -15.99
N GLY A 189 3.27 8.07 -15.10
CA GLY A 189 3.02 9.47 -15.44
C GLY A 189 4.01 10.02 -16.46
N SER A 190 5.31 9.73 -16.32
CA SER A 190 6.34 10.20 -17.25
C SER A 190 6.23 9.55 -18.64
N LEU A 191 5.88 8.26 -18.70
CA LEU A 191 5.65 7.57 -19.97
C LEU A 191 4.42 8.12 -20.70
N LEU A 192 3.32 8.36 -19.99
CA LEU A 192 2.13 8.99 -20.57
C LEU A 192 2.40 10.43 -21.01
N PHE A 193 3.10 11.20 -20.18
CA PHE A 193 3.54 12.55 -20.55
C PHE A 193 4.35 12.53 -21.85
N ALA A 194 5.34 11.63 -21.97
CA ALA A 194 6.16 11.48 -23.16
C ALA A 194 5.29 11.12 -24.38
N TRP A 195 4.39 10.13 -24.23
CA TRP A 195 3.49 9.72 -25.30
C TRP A 195 2.58 10.87 -25.76
N MET A 196 1.94 11.59 -24.84
CA MET A 196 1.09 12.74 -25.12
C MET A 196 1.84 13.86 -25.85
N MET A 197 3.07 14.18 -25.39
CA MET A 197 3.87 15.26 -25.94
C MET A 197 4.41 14.94 -27.33
N MET A 198 4.77 13.70 -27.60
CA MET A 198 5.38 13.28 -28.85
C MET A 198 4.33 12.94 -29.92
N THR A 199 3.17 12.40 -29.54
CA THR A 199 2.08 12.09 -30.46
C THR A 199 1.13 13.26 -30.67
N GLY A 200 1.06 14.21 -29.75
CA GLY A 200 0.08 15.30 -29.75
C GLY A 200 -1.33 14.84 -29.35
N ASN A 201 -1.52 13.59 -28.92
CA ASN A 201 -2.81 13.05 -28.49
C ASN A 201 -3.07 13.34 -27.01
N GLU A 202 -4.34 13.16 -26.58
CA GLU A 202 -4.71 13.18 -25.16
C GLU A 202 -4.32 11.85 -24.50
N ASN A 203 -4.21 11.85 -23.16
CA ASN A 203 -3.99 10.64 -22.39
C ASN A 203 -5.04 9.57 -22.74
N PRO A 204 -4.63 8.38 -23.23
CA PRO A 204 -5.57 7.37 -23.68
C PRO A 204 -6.46 6.83 -22.54
N PHE A 205 -5.97 6.78 -21.31
CA PHE A 205 -6.76 6.35 -20.15
C PHE A 205 -7.76 7.41 -19.69
N PHE A 206 -7.54 8.68 -20.00
CA PHE A 206 -8.51 9.75 -19.79
C PHE A 206 -9.53 9.80 -20.91
N GLU A 207 -9.09 9.75 -22.16
CA GLU A 207 -9.95 9.85 -23.34
C GLU A 207 -10.92 8.65 -23.46
N TYR A 208 -10.42 7.42 -23.22
CA TYR A 208 -11.17 6.16 -23.29
C TYR A 208 -11.49 5.61 -21.88
N TYR A 209 -11.76 6.51 -20.93
CA TYR A 209 -11.97 6.10 -19.53
C TYR A 209 -13.16 5.16 -19.35
N ASP A 210 -14.26 5.38 -20.09
CA ASP A 210 -15.46 4.54 -19.99
C ASP A 210 -15.20 3.12 -20.48
N GLU A 211 -14.40 2.95 -21.53
CA GLU A 211 -13.97 1.64 -22.03
C GLU A 211 -13.06 0.92 -21.02
N VAL A 212 -12.17 1.65 -20.35
CA VAL A 212 -11.39 1.10 -19.23
C VAL A 212 -12.32 0.60 -18.13
N LEU A 213 -13.30 1.40 -17.72
CA LEU A 213 -14.26 1.02 -16.69
C LEU A 213 -15.11 -0.20 -17.07
N GLU A 214 -15.48 -0.35 -18.34
CA GLU A 214 -16.21 -1.53 -18.81
C GLU A 214 -15.39 -2.81 -18.69
N ILE A 215 -14.08 -2.76 -19.01
CA ILE A 215 -13.16 -3.88 -18.81
C ILE A 215 -13.05 -4.20 -17.30
N LEU A 216 -12.80 -3.21 -16.46
CA LEU A 216 -12.63 -3.42 -15.02
C LEU A 216 -13.90 -3.98 -14.37
N ARG A 217 -15.07 -3.48 -14.77
CA ARG A 217 -16.38 -3.96 -14.30
C ARG A 217 -16.64 -5.41 -14.65
N GLU A 218 -16.18 -5.87 -15.81
CA GLU A 218 -16.40 -7.26 -16.27
C GLU A 218 -15.73 -8.27 -15.34
N TYR A 219 -14.54 -7.94 -14.81
CA TYR A 219 -13.71 -8.83 -13.98
C TYR A 219 -13.71 -8.47 -12.49
N ASP A 220 -14.51 -7.48 -12.05
CA ASP A 220 -14.53 -6.95 -10.68
C ASP A 220 -13.15 -6.43 -10.23
N VAL A 221 -12.47 -5.72 -11.12
CA VAL A 221 -11.18 -5.09 -10.82
C VAL A 221 -11.40 -3.70 -10.23
N THR A 222 -10.74 -3.39 -9.13
CA THR A 222 -10.72 -2.05 -8.55
C THR A 222 -9.75 -1.16 -9.32
N ILE A 223 -10.17 0.05 -9.69
CA ILE A 223 -9.26 1.04 -10.25
C ILE A 223 -8.51 1.76 -9.14
N SER A 224 -7.18 1.76 -9.22
CA SER A 224 -6.32 2.67 -8.45
C SER A 224 -6.00 3.86 -9.35
N LEU A 225 -6.60 5.00 -9.08
CA LEU A 225 -6.39 6.22 -9.87
C LEU A 225 -5.02 6.80 -9.54
N GLY A 226 -4.06 6.57 -10.44
CA GLY A 226 -2.65 6.88 -10.24
C GLY A 226 -2.35 8.38 -10.23
N ASP A 227 -1.45 8.80 -9.35
CA ASP A 227 -0.97 10.15 -9.15
C ASP A 227 0.29 10.44 -10.00
N ALA A 228 0.10 10.64 -11.30
CA ALA A 228 1.18 10.91 -12.23
C ALA A 228 2.05 12.11 -11.81
N LEU A 229 1.44 13.10 -11.18
CA LEU A 229 2.07 14.36 -10.76
C LEU A 229 2.36 14.40 -9.23
N ARG A 230 2.50 13.23 -8.57
CA ARG A 230 2.95 13.21 -7.18
C ARG A 230 4.33 13.88 -7.03
N PRO A 231 4.61 14.58 -5.91
CA PRO A 231 5.89 15.21 -5.67
C PRO A 231 7.00 14.16 -5.46
N GLY A 232 8.17 14.39 -6.07
CA GLY A 232 9.37 13.58 -5.91
C GLY A 232 10.43 14.20 -4.99
N CYS A 233 10.14 15.38 -4.45
CA CYS A 233 10.92 16.04 -3.41
C CYS A 233 10.00 16.96 -2.60
N LEU A 234 10.44 17.38 -1.41
CA LEU A 234 9.64 18.23 -0.54
C LEU A 234 9.25 19.57 -1.20
N ALA A 235 10.12 20.09 -2.08
CA ALA A 235 9.90 21.39 -2.72
C ALA A 235 8.77 21.39 -3.76
N ASP A 236 8.39 20.22 -4.28
CA ASP A 236 7.34 20.07 -5.30
C ASP A 236 6.01 19.66 -4.67
N ALA A 237 5.96 19.46 -3.34
CA ALA A 237 4.75 19.05 -2.63
C ALA A 237 3.68 20.15 -2.63
N SER A 238 2.42 19.75 -2.75
CA SER A 238 1.25 20.63 -2.68
C SER A 238 1.20 21.73 -3.75
N ASP A 239 1.91 21.55 -4.86
CA ASP A 239 1.92 22.51 -5.97
C ASP A 239 0.62 22.45 -6.81
N ALA A 240 0.43 23.42 -7.71
CA ALA A 240 -0.76 23.45 -8.56
C ALA A 240 -0.86 22.27 -9.52
N ALA A 241 0.25 21.64 -9.88
CA ALA A 241 0.25 20.45 -10.73
C ALA A 241 -0.36 19.25 -9.99
N GLN A 242 0.09 18.96 -8.76
CA GLN A 242 -0.46 17.92 -7.91
C GLN A 242 -1.95 18.16 -7.65
N ILE A 243 -2.33 19.37 -7.27
CA ILE A 243 -3.73 19.70 -6.94
C ILE A 243 -4.63 19.66 -8.17
N SER A 244 -4.14 20.10 -9.33
CA SER A 244 -4.91 20.03 -10.58
C SER A 244 -5.22 18.58 -10.98
N GLU A 245 -4.25 17.67 -10.83
CA GLU A 245 -4.49 16.24 -11.05
C GLU A 245 -5.48 15.68 -10.02
N LEU A 246 -5.32 15.99 -8.73
CA LEU A 246 -6.22 15.52 -7.68
C LEU A 246 -7.67 15.90 -7.94
N ILE A 247 -7.92 17.11 -8.44
CA ILE A 247 -9.28 17.55 -8.83
C ILE A 247 -9.84 16.65 -9.93
N GLU A 248 -9.02 16.29 -10.92
CA GLU A 248 -9.44 15.39 -11.99
C GLU A 248 -9.69 13.97 -11.49
N LEU A 249 -8.84 13.45 -10.58
CA LEU A 249 -9.05 12.16 -9.94
C LEU A 249 -10.39 12.11 -9.19
N GLY A 250 -10.80 13.20 -8.55
CA GLY A 250 -12.12 13.33 -7.92
C GLY A 250 -13.28 13.25 -8.92
N ASN A 251 -13.13 13.83 -10.13
CA ASN A 251 -14.13 13.73 -11.20
C ASN A 251 -14.22 12.29 -11.73
N LEU A 252 -13.08 11.66 -11.98
CA LEU A 252 -12.98 10.28 -12.47
C LEU A 252 -13.54 9.27 -11.46
N THR A 253 -13.36 9.53 -10.16
CA THR A 253 -13.93 8.72 -9.08
C THR A 253 -15.45 8.60 -9.19
N LYS A 254 -16.17 9.72 -9.41
CA LYS A 254 -17.63 9.69 -9.59
C LYS A 254 -18.05 8.90 -10.81
N ARG A 255 -17.36 9.09 -11.95
CA ARG A 255 -17.63 8.36 -13.18
C ARG A 255 -17.47 6.85 -13.02
N ALA A 256 -16.43 6.42 -12.26
CA ALA A 256 -16.23 5.00 -11.96
C ALA A 256 -17.37 4.44 -11.09
N TRP A 257 -17.80 5.17 -10.06
CA TRP A 257 -18.90 4.76 -9.19
C TRP A 257 -20.26 4.70 -9.89
N GLU A 258 -20.49 5.53 -10.90
CA GLU A 258 -21.68 5.48 -11.78
C GLU A 258 -21.72 4.19 -12.60
N LYS A 259 -20.55 3.60 -12.89
CA LYS A 259 -20.39 2.31 -13.57
C LYS A 259 -20.23 1.12 -12.60
N ASP A 260 -20.43 1.32 -11.30
CA ASP A 260 -20.23 0.33 -10.23
C ASP A 260 -18.78 -0.21 -10.15
N VAL A 261 -17.80 0.54 -10.59
CA VAL A 261 -16.37 0.21 -10.44
C VAL A 261 -15.84 0.83 -9.14
N GLN A 262 -15.24 -0.01 -8.29
CA GLN A 262 -14.60 0.43 -7.05
C GLN A 262 -13.35 1.25 -7.38
N VAL A 263 -13.05 2.24 -6.54
CA VAL A 263 -11.95 3.19 -6.71
C VAL A 263 -11.09 3.22 -5.47
N MET A 264 -9.77 3.27 -5.65
CA MET A 264 -8.79 3.84 -4.73
C MET A 264 -8.13 5.02 -5.44
N VAL A 265 -7.76 6.07 -4.70
CA VAL A 265 -7.04 7.21 -5.25
C VAL A 265 -5.61 7.16 -4.75
N GLU A 266 -4.63 7.35 -5.63
CA GLU A 266 -3.23 7.44 -5.23
C GLU A 266 -2.86 8.86 -4.85
N GLY A 267 -1.87 9.00 -3.98
CA GLY A 267 -1.49 10.28 -3.43
C GLY A 267 -0.02 10.39 -3.07
N PRO A 268 0.38 11.51 -2.43
CA PRO A 268 1.70 12.07 -2.53
C PRO A 268 2.81 11.12 -2.06
N GLY A 269 3.99 11.32 -2.69
CA GLY A 269 5.24 10.68 -2.33
C GLY A 269 6.02 11.51 -1.31
N HIS A 270 6.92 12.40 -1.75
CA HIS A 270 7.69 13.26 -0.85
C HIS A 270 6.87 14.45 -0.35
N MET A 271 6.81 14.64 0.98
CA MET A 271 6.02 15.71 1.58
C MET A 271 6.48 16.04 3.00
N ALA A 272 6.62 17.32 3.34
CA ALA A 272 6.96 17.74 4.69
C ALA A 272 5.83 17.36 5.68
N MET A 273 6.22 16.99 6.92
CA MET A 273 5.30 16.49 7.94
C MET A 273 4.09 17.38 8.19
N ASN A 274 4.30 18.69 8.16
CA ASN A 274 3.26 19.70 8.42
C ASN A 274 2.23 19.83 7.29
N GLU A 275 2.50 19.28 6.10
CA GLU A 275 1.59 19.35 4.94
C GLU A 275 0.75 18.08 4.79
N ILE A 276 1.18 16.96 5.35
CA ILE A 276 0.56 15.65 5.15
C ILE A 276 -0.92 15.66 5.54
N ALA A 277 -1.25 16.08 6.75
CA ALA A 277 -2.64 16.07 7.23
C ALA A 277 -3.58 16.92 6.35
N ALA A 278 -3.11 18.08 5.87
CA ALA A 278 -3.89 18.92 4.97
C ALA A 278 -4.17 18.24 3.63
N ASN A 279 -3.17 17.54 3.07
CA ASN A 279 -3.33 16.78 1.83
C ASN A 279 -4.31 15.60 1.99
N MET A 280 -4.27 14.87 3.12
CA MET A 280 -5.22 13.80 3.41
C MET A 280 -6.66 14.33 3.49
N ILE A 281 -6.89 15.45 4.20
CA ILE A 281 -8.21 16.08 4.30
C ILE A 281 -8.69 16.55 2.94
N MET A 282 -7.80 17.13 2.13
CA MET A 282 -8.11 17.65 0.80
C MET A 282 -8.54 16.53 -0.14
N GLU A 283 -7.79 15.42 -0.18
CA GLU A 283 -8.15 14.25 -0.96
C GLU A 283 -9.55 13.73 -0.57
N LYS A 284 -9.77 13.47 0.73
CA LYS A 284 -11.06 12.95 1.21
C LYS A 284 -12.24 13.85 0.80
N LYS A 285 -12.04 15.16 0.70
CA LYS A 285 -13.06 16.10 0.24
C LYS A 285 -13.23 16.10 -1.26
N ILE A 286 -12.13 16.17 -2.01
CA ILE A 286 -12.16 16.27 -3.48
C ILE A 286 -12.57 14.92 -4.10
N CYS A 287 -12.10 13.80 -3.54
CA CYS A 287 -12.38 12.44 -4.03
C CYS A 287 -13.54 11.75 -3.27
N HIS A 288 -14.40 12.54 -2.62
CA HIS A 288 -15.70 12.11 -2.06
C HIS A 288 -15.60 11.02 -0.97
N GLY A 289 -14.45 10.91 -0.30
CA GLY A 289 -14.18 9.91 0.73
C GLY A 289 -13.76 8.54 0.19
N ALA A 290 -13.34 8.46 -1.06
CA ALA A 290 -12.73 7.26 -1.63
C ALA A 290 -11.51 6.81 -0.78
N PRO A 291 -11.18 5.51 -0.77
CA PRO A 291 -9.94 5.03 -0.15
C PRO A 291 -8.71 5.72 -0.73
N PHE A 292 -7.77 6.13 0.15
CA PHE A 292 -6.58 6.86 -0.23
C PHE A 292 -5.32 6.00 -0.04
N TYR A 293 -4.59 5.80 -1.13
CA TYR A 293 -3.37 5.01 -1.22
C TYR A 293 -2.17 5.94 -1.43
N VAL A 294 -1.23 5.97 -0.49
CA VAL A 294 -0.11 6.91 -0.49
C VAL A 294 1.25 6.22 -0.56
N LEU A 295 2.21 6.85 -1.22
CA LEU A 295 3.61 6.41 -1.28
C LEU A 295 4.41 7.07 -0.15
N GLY A 296 4.43 6.47 0.99
CA GLY A 296 5.03 7.03 2.20
C GLY A 296 3.99 7.83 3.01
N PRO A 297 4.01 9.20 3.01
CA PRO A 297 4.99 10.10 2.36
C PRO A 297 6.39 10.10 2.98
N LEU A 298 7.41 10.32 2.15
CA LEU A 298 8.79 10.50 2.62
C LEU A 298 8.96 11.92 3.15
N VAL A 299 9.29 12.05 4.43
CA VAL A 299 9.26 13.35 5.14
C VAL A 299 10.55 14.17 5.02
N THR A 300 11.57 13.64 4.37
CA THR A 300 12.84 14.32 4.08
C THR A 300 13.53 13.68 2.87
N ASP A 301 14.29 14.49 2.12
CA ASP A 301 14.98 14.05 0.91
C ASP A 301 16.44 13.64 1.16
N ILE A 302 16.94 13.75 2.40
CA ILE A 302 18.39 13.60 2.71
C ILE A 302 18.76 12.23 3.27
N ALA A 303 17.88 11.25 3.21
CA ALA A 303 18.05 9.97 3.86
C ALA A 303 18.09 8.74 2.91
N PRO A 304 18.82 8.77 1.76
CA PRO A 304 18.96 7.58 0.91
C PRO A 304 19.52 6.40 1.72
N GLY A 305 18.93 5.22 1.54
CA GLY A 305 19.24 4.02 2.33
C GLY A 305 18.41 3.89 3.62
N TYR A 306 17.66 4.92 3.99
CA TYR A 306 16.75 4.96 5.14
C TYR A 306 15.34 5.41 4.75
N ASP A 307 14.99 5.33 3.47
CA ASP A 307 13.70 5.80 2.96
C ASP A 307 12.51 5.04 3.58
N HIS A 308 12.68 3.79 3.99
CA HIS A 308 11.70 3.04 4.78
C HIS A 308 11.38 3.69 6.13
N ILE A 309 12.35 4.36 6.78
CA ILE A 309 12.14 5.09 8.03
C ILE A 309 11.40 6.39 7.76
N THR A 310 11.83 7.17 6.76
CA THR A 310 11.18 8.45 6.41
C THR A 310 9.74 8.22 5.96
N SER A 311 9.49 7.15 5.21
CA SER A 311 8.17 6.68 4.79
C SER A 311 7.31 6.22 5.98
N ALA A 312 7.89 5.49 6.95
CA ALA A 312 7.13 5.07 8.12
C ALA A 312 6.66 6.26 8.97
N ILE A 313 7.49 7.29 9.11
CA ILE A 313 7.12 8.53 9.82
C ILE A 313 5.94 9.20 9.11
N GLY A 314 6.08 9.47 7.81
CA GLY A 314 5.04 10.13 7.03
C GLY A 314 3.79 9.28 6.86
N GLY A 315 3.96 7.97 6.66
CA GLY A 315 2.87 7.00 6.55
C GLY A 315 2.01 6.92 7.81
N ALA A 316 2.63 6.95 8.99
CA ALA A 316 1.90 7.00 10.26
C ALA A 316 1.04 8.27 10.37
N ILE A 317 1.61 9.42 9.99
CA ILE A 317 0.88 10.71 9.99
C ILE A 317 -0.25 10.68 8.95
N ALA A 318 0.04 10.20 7.74
CA ALA A 318 -0.94 10.13 6.66
C ALA A 318 -2.11 9.21 7.03
N ALA A 319 -1.84 8.00 7.50
CA ALA A 319 -2.86 7.04 7.88
C ALA A 319 -3.69 7.53 9.08
N ALA A 320 -3.07 8.15 10.09
CA ALA A 320 -3.79 8.77 11.20
C ALA A 320 -4.67 9.94 10.74
N SER A 321 -4.35 10.57 9.61
CA SER A 321 -5.05 11.75 9.06
C SER A 321 -6.05 11.42 7.95
N GLY A 322 -6.13 10.15 7.47
CA GLY A 322 -7.13 9.76 6.48
C GLY A 322 -6.67 8.83 5.37
N ALA A 323 -5.39 8.53 5.22
CA ALA A 323 -4.95 7.50 4.30
C ALA A 323 -5.38 6.10 4.81
N ASP A 324 -5.72 5.21 3.88
CA ASP A 324 -6.25 3.87 4.18
C ASP A 324 -5.29 2.76 3.76
N PHE A 325 -4.35 3.09 2.87
CA PHE A 325 -3.46 2.14 2.24
C PHE A 325 -2.08 2.77 2.07
N LEU A 326 -1.05 2.08 2.56
CA LEU A 326 0.33 2.55 2.50
C LEU A 326 1.12 1.71 1.49
N CYS A 327 1.71 2.37 0.50
CA CYS A 327 2.76 1.76 -0.29
C CYS A 327 4.01 1.64 0.58
N TYR A 328 4.53 0.43 0.71
CA TYR A 328 5.78 0.24 1.44
C TYR A 328 6.94 0.91 0.69
N VAL A 329 7.97 1.27 1.43
CA VAL A 329 9.23 1.76 0.89
C VAL A 329 10.35 0.95 1.54
N THR A 330 11.37 0.58 0.76
CA THR A 330 12.50 -0.22 1.22
C THR A 330 13.73 0.63 1.48
N PRO A 331 14.75 0.11 2.22
CA PRO A 331 16.05 0.79 2.30
C PRO A 331 16.73 1.02 0.95
N ALA A 332 16.38 0.20 -0.05
CA ALA A 332 16.96 0.27 -1.39
C ALA A 332 16.32 1.30 -2.31
N GLU A 333 15.25 1.99 -1.86
CA GLU A 333 14.51 2.97 -2.66
C GLU A 333 15.45 4.02 -3.23
N HIS A 334 15.23 4.40 -4.50
CA HIS A 334 16.07 5.33 -5.26
C HIS A 334 17.54 4.87 -5.49
N LEU A 335 17.96 3.70 -5.00
CA LEU A 335 19.35 3.23 -5.08
C LEU A 335 19.51 1.98 -5.96
N ARG A 336 18.66 0.97 -5.78
CA ARG A 336 18.69 -0.30 -6.52
C ARG A 336 17.37 -1.07 -6.41
N LEU A 337 17.23 -2.13 -7.19
CA LEU A 337 16.13 -3.07 -6.97
C LEU A 337 16.31 -3.74 -5.59
N PRO A 338 15.27 -3.77 -4.72
CA PRO A 338 15.38 -4.34 -3.38
C PRO A 338 15.63 -5.85 -3.43
N ASP A 339 16.42 -6.37 -2.50
CA ASP A 339 16.53 -7.80 -2.22
C ASP A 339 15.47 -8.25 -1.18
N VAL A 340 15.52 -9.52 -0.79
CA VAL A 340 14.53 -10.11 0.13
C VAL A 340 14.59 -9.48 1.54
N ASP A 341 15.79 -9.11 2.00
CA ASP A 341 15.97 -8.47 3.31
C ASP A 341 15.48 -7.02 3.29
N ASP A 342 15.72 -6.28 2.21
CA ASP A 342 15.16 -4.94 2.01
C ASP A 342 13.63 -4.96 2.02
N VAL A 343 13.03 -5.95 1.34
CA VAL A 343 11.57 -6.16 1.33
C VAL A 343 11.05 -6.39 2.74
N LYS A 344 11.70 -7.24 3.52
CA LYS A 344 11.35 -7.48 4.91
C LYS A 344 11.39 -6.19 5.75
N GLU A 345 12.50 -5.42 5.69
CA GLU A 345 12.64 -4.18 6.43
C GLU A 345 11.56 -3.15 6.05
N GLY A 346 11.25 -3.02 4.77
CA GLY A 346 10.19 -2.15 4.27
C GLY A 346 8.79 -2.56 4.78
N ILE A 347 8.49 -3.85 4.78
CA ILE A 347 7.22 -4.38 5.30
C ILE A 347 7.08 -4.05 6.78
N ILE A 348 8.09 -4.35 7.58
CA ILE A 348 8.06 -4.11 9.03
C ILE A 348 7.90 -2.62 9.33
N ALA A 349 8.65 -1.75 8.64
CA ALA A 349 8.53 -0.31 8.81
C ALA A 349 7.10 0.20 8.51
N SER A 350 6.51 -0.27 7.41
CA SER A 350 5.15 0.10 7.01
C SER A 350 4.08 -0.47 7.95
N LYS A 351 4.25 -1.71 8.44
CA LYS A 351 3.36 -2.32 9.46
C LYS A 351 3.39 -1.55 10.79
N ILE A 352 4.57 -1.08 11.22
CA ILE A 352 4.69 -0.22 12.41
C ILE A 352 3.92 1.09 12.20
N ALA A 353 4.08 1.73 11.04
CA ALA A 353 3.37 2.96 10.71
C ALA A 353 1.85 2.77 10.68
N ALA A 354 1.36 1.73 10.00
CA ALA A 354 -0.05 1.38 9.90
C ALA A 354 -0.65 1.10 11.29
N HIS A 355 0.01 0.28 12.09
CA HIS A 355 -0.44 -0.06 13.43
C HIS A 355 -0.51 1.16 14.37
N ALA A 356 0.52 2.01 14.37
CA ALA A 356 0.52 3.25 15.15
C ALA A 356 -0.62 4.17 14.75
N ALA A 357 -0.92 4.28 13.45
CA ALA A 357 -2.03 5.06 12.94
C ALA A 357 -3.39 4.47 13.33
N ASP A 358 -3.54 3.14 13.28
CA ASP A 358 -4.78 2.46 13.66
C ASP A 358 -5.12 2.67 15.14
N ILE A 359 -4.12 2.68 16.02
CA ILE A 359 -4.29 3.07 17.43
C ILE A 359 -4.76 4.53 17.53
N ALA A 360 -4.12 5.43 16.80
CA ALA A 360 -4.46 6.87 16.82
C ALA A 360 -5.88 7.15 16.30
N LYS A 361 -6.31 6.42 15.26
CA LYS A 361 -7.69 6.47 14.71
C LYS A 361 -8.73 5.84 15.63
N GLY A 362 -8.32 5.06 16.61
CA GLY A 362 -9.23 4.30 17.48
C GLY A 362 -9.89 3.12 16.77
N VAL A 363 -9.19 2.49 15.83
CA VAL A 363 -9.67 1.28 15.14
C VAL A 363 -9.92 0.18 16.19
N LYS A 364 -11.09 -0.46 16.12
CA LYS A 364 -11.53 -1.46 17.11
C LYS A 364 -10.53 -2.60 17.24
N GLY A 365 -10.05 -2.82 18.46
CA GLY A 365 -9.08 -3.87 18.78
C GLY A 365 -7.63 -3.56 18.40
N ALA A 366 -7.32 -2.39 17.85
CA ALA A 366 -5.94 -2.05 17.46
C ALA A 366 -4.96 -2.09 18.65
N ARG A 367 -5.37 -1.66 19.86
CA ARG A 367 -4.54 -1.69 21.07
C ARG A 367 -4.39 -3.05 21.73
N ASP A 368 -5.22 -4.03 21.41
CA ASP A 368 -5.26 -5.30 22.13
C ASP A 368 -3.92 -6.05 22.09
N ILE A 369 -3.18 -5.93 21.00
CA ILE A 369 -1.87 -6.57 20.85
C ILE A 369 -0.78 -5.86 21.67
N ASP A 370 -0.85 -4.53 21.79
CA ASP A 370 0.06 -3.74 22.65
C ASP A 370 -0.19 -4.04 24.13
N ASP A 371 -1.44 -4.19 24.53
CA ASP A 371 -1.80 -4.55 25.91
C ASP A 371 -1.30 -5.96 26.26
N LYS A 372 -1.38 -6.93 25.32
CA LYS A 372 -0.76 -8.26 25.47
C LYS A 372 0.77 -8.16 25.59
N MET A 373 1.41 -7.38 24.72
CA MET A 373 2.85 -7.15 24.80
C MET A 373 3.25 -6.51 26.12
N ALA A 374 2.48 -5.52 26.61
CA ALA A 374 2.72 -4.89 27.90
C ALA A 374 2.60 -5.89 29.06
N ALA A 375 1.62 -6.81 29.01
CA ALA A 375 1.46 -7.88 30.00
C ALA A 375 2.63 -8.87 29.98
N ALA A 376 3.08 -9.30 28.80
CA ALA A 376 4.25 -10.16 28.64
C ALA A 376 5.53 -9.48 29.16
N ARG A 377 5.73 -8.18 28.85
CA ARG A 377 6.84 -7.37 29.35
C ARG A 377 6.81 -7.22 30.87
N HIS A 378 5.64 -7.04 31.47
CA HIS A 378 5.48 -6.97 32.92
C HIS A 378 5.93 -8.27 33.60
N LYS A 379 5.57 -9.42 33.03
CA LYS A 379 5.99 -10.75 33.52
C LYS A 379 7.44 -11.08 33.18
N MET A 380 8.07 -10.33 32.25
CA MET A 380 9.37 -10.64 31.61
C MET A 380 9.36 -12.00 30.90
N ASP A 381 8.23 -12.34 30.30
CA ASP A 381 8.08 -13.52 29.47
C ASP A 381 8.59 -13.24 28.04
N TRP A 382 9.87 -13.54 27.83
CA TRP A 382 10.53 -13.27 26.55
C TRP A 382 9.97 -14.07 25.41
N ASP A 383 9.56 -15.30 25.64
CA ASP A 383 8.99 -16.16 24.60
C ASP A 383 7.64 -15.60 24.14
N GLU A 384 6.75 -15.23 25.07
CA GLU A 384 5.48 -14.55 24.74
C GLU A 384 5.72 -13.22 24.00
N MET A 385 6.73 -12.42 24.42
CA MET A 385 7.09 -11.18 23.73
C MET A 385 7.54 -11.42 22.27
N PHE A 386 8.35 -12.47 22.02
CA PHE A 386 8.80 -12.79 20.67
C PHE A 386 7.68 -13.32 19.79
N GLU A 387 6.70 -14.05 20.33
CA GLU A 387 5.53 -14.52 19.61
C GLU A 387 4.58 -13.37 19.19
N ILE A 388 4.46 -12.35 20.02
CA ILE A 388 3.61 -11.18 19.77
C ILE A 388 4.28 -10.19 18.81
N ALA A 389 5.61 -10.12 18.79
CA ALA A 389 6.36 -9.11 18.04
C ALA A 389 6.13 -9.21 16.51
N LEU A 390 6.05 -8.06 15.81
CA LEU A 390 5.97 -8.00 14.34
C LEU A 390 7.13 -8.74 13.65
N ASP A 391 8.33 -8.70 14.22
CA ASP A 391 9.49 -9.50 13.81
C ASP A 391 10.11 -10.20 15.02
N GLY A 392 9.48 -11.24 15.47
CA GLY A 392 9.92 -12.04 16.63
C GLY A 392 11.26 -12.73 16.38
N GLU A 393 11.57 -13.12 15.14
CA GLU A 393 12.85 -13.75 14.76
C GLU A 393 14.02 -12.76 14.98
N LYS A 394 13.87 -11.51 14.54
CA LYS A 394 14.86 -10.45 14.75
C LYS A 394 15.01 -10.12 16.23
N ALA A 395 13.89 -9.99 16.95
CA ALA A 395 13.90 -9.69 18.38
C ALA A 395 14.59 -10.80 19.19
N ARG A 396 14.26 -12.07 18.93
CA ARG A 396 14.92 -13.24 19.58
C ARG A 396 16.41 -13.27 19.27
N ARG A 397 16.80 -13.12 18.01
CA ARG A 397 18.21 -13.09 17.59
C ARG A 397 19.00 -12.01 18.33
N PHE A 398 18.45 -10.80 18.48
CA PHE A 398 19.13 -9.72 19.19
C PHE A 398 19.27 -10.02 20.69
N PHE A 399 18.24 -10.59 21.31
CA PHE A 399 18.30 -11.00 22.71
C PHE A 399 19.38 -12.08 22.94
N GLU A 400 19.48 -13.07 22.04
CA GLU A 400 20.42 -14.18 22.14
C GLU A 400 21.86 -13.81 21.80
N GLN A 401 22.12 -12.72 21.08
CA GLN A 401 23.49 -12.24 20.79
C GLN A 401 24.24 -11.82 22.06
N THR A 402 23.53 -11.36 23.10
CA THR A 402 24.11 -11.00 24.38
C THR A 402 23.19 -11.48 25.49
N PRO A 403 23.19 -12.80 25.78
CA PRO A 403 22.25 -13.38 26.71
C PRO A 403 22.53 -12.85 28.14
N PRO A 404 21.48 -12.50 28.90
CA PRO A 404 21.63 -12.08 30.27
C PRO A 404 22.01 -13.26 31.15
N ALA A 405 22.71 -12.99 32.27
CA ALA A 405 23.01 -13.99 33.31
C ALA A 405 21.73 -14.50 34.02
N ASP A 406 20.70 -13.67 34.09
CA ASP A 406 19.36 -13.99 34.58
C ASP A 406 18.33 -13.81 33.46
N ARG A 407 17.66 -14.89 33.08
CA ARG A 407 16.68 -14.90 32.01
C ARG A 407 15.46 -14.01 32.24
N HIS A 408 15.24 -13.55 33.51
CA HIS A 408 14.19 -12.58 33.84
C HIS A 408 14.61 -11.12 33.58
N THR A 409 15.72 -10.87 32.89
CA THR A 409 16.21 -9.53 32.54
C THR A 409 16.79 -9.56 31.11
N CYS A 410 17.06 -8.39 30.54
CA CYS A 410 17.92 -8.29 29.36
C CYS A 410 19.31 -7.85 29.77
N SER A 411 20.31 -8.04 28.92
CA SER A 411 21.69 -7.65 29.16
C SER A 411 21.91 -6.13 29.28
N MET A 412 20.95 -5.29 28.86
CA MET A 412 21.05 -3.83 28.95
C MET A 412 21.06 -3.33 30.40
N CYS A 413 20.14 -3.81 31.25
CA CYS A 413 19.99 -3.38 32.62
C CYS A 413 20.44 -4.44 33.65
N GLY A 414 20.38 -5.74 33.30
CA GLY A 414 20.71 -6.84 34.19
C GLY A 414 19.99 -6.73 35.55
N LYS A 415 20.72 -6.82 36.62
CA LYS A 415 20.19 -6.72 38.01
C LYS A 415 19.50 -5.39 38.32
N MET A 416 19.80 -4.33 37.56
CA MET A 416 19.20 -2.99 37.73
C MET A 416 17.94 -2.77 36.91
N CYS A 417 17.32 -3.82 36.38
CA CYS A 417 16.10 -3.73 35.58
C CYS A 417 14.96 -3.10 36.37
N ALA A 418 14.45 -1.96 35.91
CA ALA A 418 13.42 -1.18 36.61
C ALA A 418 12.14 -2.01 36.81
N VAL A 419 11.68 -2.72 35.77
CA VAL A 419 10.45 -3.54 35.82
C VAL A 419 10.60 -4.65 36.85
N ARG A 420 11.72 -5.41 36.80
CA ARG A 420 12.01 -6.50 37.76
C ARG A 420 12.07 -5.97 39.17
N THR A 421 12.86 -4.88 39.41
CA THR A 421 13.05 -4.27 40.73
C THR A 421 11.71 -3.84 41.33
N THR A 422 10.89 -3.15 40.54
CA THR A 422 9.59 -2.66 40.99
C THR A 422 8.64 -3.82 41.32
N ASN A 423 8.56 -4.84 40.45
CA ASN A 423 7.74 -6.02 40.70
C ASN A 423 8.15 -6.73 42.01
N MET A 424 9.45 -6.96 42.22
CA MET A 424 9.94 -7.61 43.44
C MET A 424 9.58 -6.82 44.72
N ILE A 425 9.72 -5.49 44.70
CA ILE A 425 9.35 -4.64 45.82
C ILE A 425 7.85 -4.68 46.10
N LEU A 426 7.02 -4.61 45.06
CA LEU A 426 5.55 -4.69 45.20
C LEU A 426 5.07 -6.07 45.70
N GLU A 427 5.84 -7.12 45.42
CA GLU A 427 5.62 -8.48 45.94
C GLU A 427 6.20 -8.68 47.35
N GLY A 428 6.76 -7.65 47.98
CA GLY A 428 7.37 -7.71 49.31
C GLY A 428 8.74 -8.40 49.35
N LYS A 429 9.41 -8.53 48.22
CA LYS A 429 10.75 -9.15 48.12
C LYS A 429 11.86 -8.13 48.26
N GLU A 430 12.97 -8.50 48.92
CA GLU A 430 14.17 -7.68 48.95
C GLU A 430 14.91 -7.67 47.61
N VAL A 431 15.41 -6.50 47.23
CA VAL A 431 16.23 -6.32 46.03
C VAL A 431 17.67 -6.03 46.43
N LYS A 432 18.61 -6.86 46.01
CA LYS A 432 20.05 -6.65 46.20
C LYS A 432 20.71 -6.34 44.86
N PHE A 433 21.37 -5.17 44.75
CA PHE A 433 22.07 -4.72 43.56
C PHE A 433 23.54 -5.12 43.54
N CYS A 434 24.17 -5.27 44.72
CA CYS A 434 25.56 -5.72 44.83
C CYS A 434 25.62 -7.24 44.87
N SER A 435 26.56 -7.85 44.13
CA SER A 435 26.96 -9.23 44.38
C SER A 435 27.67 -9.26 45.76
N GLU A 436 27.26 -10.17 46.63
CA GLU A 436 28.14 -10.54 47.73
C GLU A 436 29.50 -10.95 47.15
N LYS A 437 30.59 -10.28 47.62
CA LYS A 437 31.96 -10.59 47.24
C LYS A 437 32.34 -11.99 47.65
#